data_7f93417ae0f07bcc5a9d8f9653ff28a8
#
_entry.id   7f93417ae0f07bcc5a9d8f9653ff28a8
#
_cell.length_a   1.000
_cell.length_b   1.000
_cell.length_c   1.000
_cell.angle_alpha   90.00
_cell.angle_beta   90.00
_cell.angle_gamma   90.00
#
_symmetry.space_group_name_H-M   'P 1'
#
loop_
_entity.id
_entity.type
_entity.pdbx_description
1 polymer ?
#
loop_
_entity_poly.entity_id
_entity_poly.type
_entity_poly.pdbx_seq_one_letter_code
_entity_poly.pdbx_strand_id
1 'polypeptide(L)'
;MAKRDMNDLLKRRMSATQQAAEVTVGDEAYEVLFQGKLASSASKFCDLALDRLRPFFTADIGFHPYPQEKLKAFSQQLAEQGIYERIIVRPIPESEDYEILAGHNRTEAWRLTGHTTIPAEVVNADDARAVSIAVATNLLRRQDLTIIERGKAYKAVLDAEKRQGSRTDIGTSGENRQKFLTREIVADFFGVTEYEIRKAIKLAGVIPPLADILENSPRKLPIACAELIADYNAATQQAFVEMCSIEDYTLNKSAMQSIVHACPPPSANHQDIFAAWRQARARETQRRAAPPKKISFDRRKFAPYLEKLGSDKEIEELFLEFLRQQVN
;
A
#
# COMPACT_ATOMS: atom_id res chain seq x y z
N MET A 1 -4.71 -22.88 25.92
CA MET A 1 -4.56 -21.77 24.96
C MET A 1 -5.91 -21.52 24.34
N ALA A 2 -6.56 -20.40 24.69
CA ALA A 2 -7.91 -20.06 24.27
C ALA A 2 -7.92 -19.66 22.78
N LYS A 3 -8.78 -20.30 21.99
CA LYS A 3 -9.10 -19.89 20.63
C LYS A 3 -9.71 -18.47 20.69
N ARG A 4 -8.98 -17.48 20.23
CA ARG A 4 -9.55 -16.13 20.02
C ARG A 4 -10.65 -16.25 18.97
N ASP A 5 -11.85 -15.85 19.37
CA ASP A 5 -13.06 -15.97 18.56
C ASP A 5 -12.94 -15.01 17.35
N MET A 6 -12.95 -15.57 16.15
CA MET A 6 -12.87 -14.82 14.88
C MET A 6 -14.05 -13.84 14.73
N ASN A 7 -15.17 -14.14 15.37
CA ASN A 7 -16.34 -13.25 15.40
C ASN A 7 -16.10 -11.97 16.22
N ASP A 8 -15.29 -12.01 17.26
CA ASP A 8 -14.94 -10.82 18.05
C ASP A 8 -14.00 -9.88 17.27
N LEU A 9 -13.09 -10.45 16.48
CA LEU A 9 -12.22 -9.69 15.56
C LEU A 9 -13.02 -9.04 14.41
N LEU A 10 -14.02 -9.77 13.87
CA LEU A 10 -14.92 -9.23 12.84
C LEU A 10 -15.83 -8.13 13.40
N LYS A 11 -16.39 -8.29 14.60
CA LYS A 11 -17.19 -7.25 15.26
C LYS A 11 -16.37 -6.00 15.57
N ARG A 12 -15.13 -6.13 16.04
CA ARG A 12 -14.22 -4.99 16.23
C ARG A 12 -13.85 -4.30 14.93
N ARG A 13 -13.66 -5.04 13.83
CA ARG A 13 -13.45 -4.46 12.50
C ARG A 13 -14.68 -3.73 11.97
N MET A 14 -15.87 -4.30 12.13
CA MET A 14 -17.11 -3.67 11.69
C MET A 14 -17.45 -2.42 12.52
N SER A 15 -17.21 -2.42 13.84
CA SER A 15 -17.41 -1.24 14.68
C SER A 15 -16.37 -0.14 14.38
N ALA A 16 -15.13 -0.49 14.09
CA ALA A 16 -14.12 0.48 13.64
C ALA A 16 -14.46 1.08 12.27
N THR A 17 -15.02 0.29 11.36
CA THR A 17 -15.44 0.77 10.03
C THR A 17 -16.70 1.65 10.12
N GLN A 18 -17.63 1.36 11.04
CA GLN A 18 -18.81 2.21 11.29
C GLN A 18 -18.45 3.52 12.01
N GLN A 19 -17.51 3.50 12.96
CA GLN A 19 -16.98 4.73 13.57
C GLN A 19 -16.16 5.57 12.59
N ALA A 20 -15.45 4.94 11.64
CA ALA A 20 -14.75 5.67 10.57
C ALA A 20 -15.71 6.32 9.53
N ALA A 21 -16.95 5.86 9.43
CA ALA A 21 -17.96 6.45 8.54
C ALA A 21 -18.64 7.69 9.13
N GLU A 22 -18.54 7.93 10.44
CA GLU A 22 -19.09 9.12 11.12
C GLU A 22 -18.03 10.16 11.53
N VAL A 23 -16.76 9.87 11.32
CA VAL A 23 -15.71 10.88 11.50
C VAL A 23 -15.79 11.84 10.31
N THR A 24 -16.52 12.93 10.48
CA THR A 24 -16.20 14.17 9.79
C THR A 24 -14.70 14.34 9.98
N VAL A 25 -13.93 14.25 8.88
CA VAL A 25 -12.48 14.50 8.88
C VAL A 25 -12.30 15.99 9.15
N GLY A 26 -12.61 16.38 10.37
CA GLY A 26 -12.40 17.68 10.95
C GLY A 26 -11.13 17.64 11.78
N ASP A 27 -10.81 18.76 12.34
CA ASP A 27 -9.62 19.11 13.09
C ASP A 27 -9.06 18.04 14.05
N GLU A 28 -9.92 17.15 14.60
CA GLU A 28 -9.53 16.13 15.59
C GLU A 28 -8.51 15.10 15.04
N ALA A 29 -8.65 14.65 13.77
CA ALA A 29 -7.70 13.70 13.19
C ALA A 29 -6.32 14.34 12.97
N TYR A 30 -6.29 15.63 12.65
CA TYR A 30 -5.07 16.42 12.57
C TYR A 30 -4.46 16.67 13.96
N GLU A 31 -5.30 16.92 14.97
CA GLU A 31 -4.83 17.12 16.34
C GLU A 31 -4.18 15.87 16.92
N VAL A 32 -4.71 14.68 16.64
CA VAL A 32 -4.14 13.41 17.09
C VAL A 32 -2.77 13.15 16.46
N LEU A 33 -2.62 13.36 15.12
CA LEU A 33 -1.34 13.18 14.43
C LEU A 33 -0.26 14.17 14.89
N PHE A 34 -0.67 15.39 15.23
CA PHE A 34 0.28 16.47 15.48
C PHE A 34 0.32 16.92 16.94
N GLN A 35 -0.23 16.09 17.87
CA GLN A 35 -0.16 16.31 19.32
C GLN A 35 -0.53 17.73 19.76
N GLY A 36 -1.66 18.24 19.28
CA GLY A 36 -2.15 19.57 19.71
C GLY A 36 -1.35 20.77 19.17
N LYS A 37 -0.34 20.57 18.32
CA LYS A 37 0.41 21.67 17.70
C LYS A 37 -0.38 22.43 16.63
N LEU A 38 -1.56 21.94 16.26
CA LEU A 38 -2.47 22.65 15.36
C LEU A 38 -3.16 23.85 16.04
N ALA A 39 -3.36 23.79 17.34
CA ALA A 39 -4.16 24.79 18.07
C ALA A 39 -3.50 26.18 18.21
N SER A 40 -2.26 26.38 17.79
CA SER A 40 -1.54 27.65 18.03
C SER A 40 -1.36 28.59 16.83
N SER A 41 -1.76 28.21 15.60
CA SER A 41 -1.78 29.12 14.47
C SER A 41 -3.20 29.25 13.94
N ALA A 42 -3.85 30.39 14.19
CA ALA A 42 -5.18 30.68 13.64
C ALA A 42 -5.17 30.48 12.12
N SER A 43 -5.85 29.46 11.64
CA SER A 43 -6.07 29.30 10.19
C SER A 43 -6.93 30.45 9.68
N LYS A 44 -6.53 31.03 8.54
CA LYS A 44 -7.27 32.11 7.90
C LYS A 44 -8.07 31.56 6.74
N PHE A 45 -9.38 31.76 6.79
CA PHE A 45 -10.27 31.41 5.68
C PHE A 45 -10.40 32.61 4.73
N CYS A 46 -10.16 32.39 3.43
CA CYS A 46 -10.28 33.42 2.41
C CYS A 46 -10.47 32.79 1.02
N ASP A 47 -10.92 33.61 0.08
CA ASP A 47 -10.91 33.23 -1.33
C ASP A 47 -9.57 33.68 -1.94
N LEU A 48 -8.87 32.74 -2.58
CA LEU A 48 -7.58 32.99 -3.22
C LEU A 48 -7.70 32.95 -4.74
N ALA A 49 -6.97 33.83 -5.40
CA ALA A 49 -6.85 33.82 -6.85
C ALA A 49 -6.12 32.55 -7.32
N LEU A 50 -6.70 31.87 -8.31
CA LEU A 50 -6.18 30.60 -8.83
C LEU A 50 -4.79 30.72 -9.48
N ASP A 51 -4.46 31.88 -10.02
CA ASP A 51 -3.15 32.17 -10.62
C ASP A 51 -2.02 32.29 -9.60
N ARG A 52 -2.35 32.54 -8.32
CA ARG A 52 -1.40 32.59 -7.20
C ARG A 52 -1.16 31.23 -6.54
N LEU A 53 -1.79 30.18 -7.02
CA LEU A 53 -1.68 28.83 -6.44
C LEU A 53 -0.64 27.99 -7.16
N ARG A 54 0.30 27.44 -6.40
CA ARG A 54 1.36 26.54 -6.86
C ARG A 54 1.17 25.16 -6.25
N PRO A 55 1.40 24.08 -6.99
CA PRO A 55 1.32 22.75 -6.43
C PRO A 55 2.48 22.53 -5.45
N PHE A 56 2.16 21.97 -4.27
CA PHE A 56 3.16 21.44 -3.36
C PHE A 56 3.40 19.96 -3.71
N PHE A 57 4.46 19.72 -4.47
CA PHE A 57 4.93 18.36 -4.75
C PHE A 57 6.40 18.27 -4.38
N THR A 58 6.71 17.42 -3.43
CA THR A 58 8.07 16.89 -3.32
C THR A 58 8.16 15.65 -4.22
N ALA A 59 9.33 15.37 -4.79
CA ALA A 59 9.56 14.18 -5.63
C ALA A 59 9.16 12.87 -4.92
N ASP A 60 9.09 12.90 -3.58
CA ASP A 60 8.80 11.77 -2.71
C ASP A 60 7.30 11.55 -2.44
N ILE A 61 6.43 12.55 -2.71
CA ILE A 61 4.97 12.51 -2.43
C ILE A 61 4.16 12.45 -3.73
N GLY A 62 4.64 11.80 -4.76
CA GLY A 62 3.96 11.80 -6.07
C GLY A 62 2.62 11.06 -6.05
N PHE A 63 1.55 11.73 -5.65
CA PHE A 63 0.19 11.24 -5.92
C PHE A 63 -0.19 11.55 -7.35
N HIS A 64 -0.70 10.54 -8.08
CA HIS A 64 -1.13 10.74 -9.45
C HIS A 64 -2.34 11.70 -9.51
N PRO A 65 -2.31 12.71 -10.37
CA PRO A 65 -3.46 13.56 -10.63
C PRO A 65 -4.58 12.73 -11.28
N TYR A 66 -5.81 13.23 -11.19
CA TYR A 66 -6.91 12.57 -11.89
C TYR A 66 -6.69 12.58 -13.40
N PRO A 67 -7.00 11.46 -14.10
CA PRO A 67 -7.06 11.44 -15.56
C PRO A 67 -8.00 12.52 -16.10
N GLN A 68 -7.77 13.01 -17.30
CA GLN A 68 -8.54 14.13 -17.87
C GLN A 68 -10.05 13.89 -17.89
N GLU A 69 -10.50 12.67 -18.17
CA GLU A 69 -11.93 12.32 -18.18
C GLU A 69 -12.54 12.46 -16.78
N LYS A 70 -11.86 11.92 -15.76
CA LYS A 70 -12.31 12.04 -14.36
C LYS A 70 -12.28 13.50 -13.88
N LEU A 71 -11.28 14.27 -14.34
CA LEU A 71 -11.15 15.68 -14.00
C LEU A 71 -12.30 16.51 -14.62
N LYS A 72 -12.68 16.24 -15.87
CA LYS A 72 -13.83 16.87 -16.54
C LYS A 72 -15.14 16.55 -15.85
N ALA A 73 -15.37 15.26 -15.52
CA ALA A 73 -16.58 14.85 -14.78
C ALA A 73 -16.65 15.56 -13.41
N PHE A 74 -15.51 15.65 -12.73
CA PHE A 74 -15.43 16.35 -11.44
C PHE A 74 -15.65 17.87 -11.61
N SER A 75 -15.14 18.48 -12.68
CA SER A 75 -15.40 19.89 -13.01
C SER A 75 -16.89 20.18 -13.22
N GLN A 76 -17.61 19.32 -13.95
CA GLN A 76 -19.05 19.44 -14.14
C GLN A 76 -19.81 19.37 -12.81
N GLN A 77 -19.45 18.39 -11.96
CA GLN A 77 -20.04 18.28 -10.63
C GLN A 77 -19.83 19.54 -9.79
N LEU A 78 -18.60 20.10 -9.81
CA LEU A 78 -18.31 21.32 -9.07
C LEU A 78 -19.05 22.56 -9.65
N ALA A 79 -19.25 22.61 -10.96
CA ALA A 79 -20.03 23.69 -11.59
C ALA A 79 -21.49 23.66 -11.16
N GLU A 80 -22.08 22.48 -11.00
CA GLU A 80 -23.47 22.28 -10.59
C GLU A 80 -23.69 22.48 -9.08
N GLN A 81 -22.77 21.96 -8.26
CA GLN A 81 -22.94 21.87 -6.82
C GLN A 81 -22.14 22.93 -6.02
N GLY A 82 -21.16 23.56 -6.65
CA GLY A 82 -20.22 24.45 -5.97
C GLY A 82 -19.12 23.69 -5.20
N ILE A 83 -18.28 24.45 -4.51
CA ILE A 83 -17.23 23.91 -3.64
C ILE A 83 -17.71 23.90 -2.18
N TYR A 84 -17.90 22.73 -1.62
CA TYR A 84 -18.26 22.56 -0.20
C TYR A 84 -17.06 22.53 0.73
N GLU A 85 -15.92 22.00 0.26
CA GLU A 85 -14.69 21.90 1.04
C GLU A 85 -13.63 22.85 0.52
N ARG A 86 -12.99 23.59 1.42
CA ARG A 86 -11.86 24.45 1.11
C ARG A 86 -10.64 23.65 0.69
N ILE A 87 -9.78 24.26 -0.13
CA ILE A 87 -8.42 23.75 -0.31
C ILE A 87 -7.57 24.19 0.89
N ILE A 88 -6.52 23.42 1.22
CA ILE A 88 -5.57 23.80 2.26
C ILE A 88 -4.29 24.27 1.58
N VAL A 89 -3.84 25.46 1.96
CA VAL A 89 -2.67 26.09 1.38
C VAL A 89 -1.75 26.68 2.47
N ARG A 90 -0.48 26.87 2.13
CA ARG A 90 0.44 27.68 2.95
C ARG A 90 1.05 28.81 2.12
N PRO A 91 1.42 29.94 2.73
CA PRO A 91 2.12 31.01 2.02
C PRO A 91 3.54 30.55 1.65
N ILE A 92 4.01 30.96 0.47
CA ILE A 92 5.40 30.78 0.05
C ILE A 92 6.22 31.96 0.63
N PRO A 93 7.31 31.68 1.37
CA PRO A 93 8.17 32.75 1.90
C PRO A 93 8.65 33.69 0.77
N GLU A 94 8.66 34.99 1.06
CA GLU A 94 9.10 36.04 0.15
C GLU A 94 8.33 36.12 -1.18
N SER A 95 7.15 35.54 -1.27
CA SER A 95 6.25 35.55 -2.42
C SER A 95 4.83 35.88 -2.00
N GLU A 96 4.03 36.36 -2.92
CA GLU A 96 2.60 36.51 -2.73
C GLU A 96 1.81 35.23 -3.09
N ASP A 97 2.49 34.18 -3.55
CA ASP A 97 1.93 32.91 -3.96
C ASP A 97 1.72 31.96 -2.78
N TYR A 98 0.89 30.94 -2.98
CA TYR A 98 0.57 29.93 -2.00
C TYR A 98 0.81 28.52 -2.55
N GLU A 99 1.32 27.63 -1.71
CA GLU A 99 1.44 26.21 -2.04
C GLU A 99 0.19 25.44 -1.62
N ILE A 100 -0.35 24.63 -2.52
CA ILE A 100 -1.52 23.77 -2.29
C ILE A 100 -1.05 22.51 -1.54
N LEU A 101 -1.43 22.36 -0.27
CA LEU A 101 -1.15 21.18 0.53
C LEU A 101 -2.22 20.10 0.32
N ALA A 102 -3.49 20.51 0.16
CA ALA A 102 -4.59 19.61 -0.14
C ALA A 102 -5.59 20.24 -1.11
N GLY A 103 -6.13 19.43 -2.03
CA GLY A 103 -7.14 19.85 -2.98
C GLY A 103 -6.63 20.12 -4.41
N HIS A 104 -5.48 19.61 -4.81
CA HIS A 104 -4.92 19.78 -6.16
C HIS A 104 -5.94 19.47 -7.27
N ASN A 105 -6.58 18.29 -7.23
CA ASN A 105 -7.57 17.91 -8.23
C ASN A 105 -8.81 18.83 -8.20
N ARG A 106 -9.19 19.33 -7.02
CA ARG A 106 -10.27 20.32 -6.88
C ARG A 106 -9.89 21.63 -7.52
N THR A 107 -8.69 22.12 -7.29
CA THR A 107 -8.16 23.35 -7.90
C THR A 107 -8.14 23.25 -9.41
N GLU A 108 -7.64 22.15 -9.97
CA GLU A 108 -7.60 21.95 -11.41
C GLU A 108 -9.00 21.80 -12.02
N ALA A 109 -9.89 21.05 -11.38
CA ALA A 109 -11.29 20.95 -11.82
C ALA A 109 -12.01 22.31 -11.78
N TRP A 110 -11.74 23.11 -10.74
CA TRP A 110 -12.33 24.44 -10.59
C TRP A 110 -11.83 25.46 -11.63
N ARG A 111 -10.57 25.35 -12.05
CA ARG A 111 -10.05 26.13 -13.18
C ARG A 111 -10.81 25.86 -14.49
N LEU A 112 -11.21 24.62 -14.72
CA LEU A 112 -11.96 24.23 -15.92
C LEU A 112 -13.38 24.81 -15.95
N THR A 113 -13.93 25.22 -14.79
CA THR A 113 -15.24 25.88 -14.72
C THR A 113 -15.19 27.38 -15.08
N GLY A 114 -14.00 27.96 -15.27
CA GLY A 114 -13.82 29.38 -15.61
C GLY A 114 -13.84 30.35 -14.42
N HIS A 115 -13.84 29.84 -13.19
CA HIS A 115 -13.71 30.68 -12.00
C HIS A 115 -12.28 31.21 -11.85
N THR A 116 -12.15 32.38 -11.22
CA THR A 116 -10.86 33.04 -10.99
C THR A 116 -10.35 32.90 -9.55
N THR A 117 -11.25 32.58 -8.61
CA THR A 117 -10.93 32.42 -7.19
C THR A 117 -11.45 31.09 -6.67
N ILE A 118 -10.87 30.61 -5.56
CA ILE A 118 -11.26 29.36 -4.88
C ILE A 118 -11.24 29.56 -3.37
N PRO A 119 -12.23 29.01 -2.64
CA PRO A 119 -12.23 29.03 -1.17
C PRO A 119 -11.05 28.23 -0.62
N ALA A 120 -10.26 28.86 0.25
CA ALA A 120 -9.05 28.30 0.82
C ALA A 120 -8.97 28.48 2.33
N GLU A 121 -8.28 27.55 2.96
CA GLU A 121 -7.80 27.64 4.32
C GLU A 121 -6.29 27.82 4.28
N VAL A 122 -5.81 28.98 4.76
CA VAL A 122 -4.39 29.31 4.82
C VAL A 122 -3.85 28.87 6.17
N VAL A 123 -2.93 27.93 6.16
CA VAL A 123 -2.27 27.39 7.35
C VAL A 123 -0.81 27.84 7.39
N ASN A 124 -0.29 28.07 8.59
CA ASN A 124 1.13 28.30 8.78
C ASN A 124 1.81 26.95 9.04
N ALA A 125 2.53 26.42 8.07
CA ALA A 125 3.18 25.11 8.13
C ALA A 125 4.61 25.19 7.59
N ASP A 126 5.55 24.65 8.35
CA ASP A 126 6.89 24.36 7.84
C ASP A 126 6.85 23.17 6.86
N ASP A 127 7.98 22.82 6.25
CA ASP A 127 8.04 21.77 5.23
C ASP A 127 7.62 20.40 5.74
N ALA A 128 7.99 20.06 6.98
CA ALA A 128 7.63 18.75 7.55
C ALA A 128 6.12 18.66 7.81
N ARG A 129 5.54 19.72 8.33
CA ARG A 129 4.09 19.81 8.56
C ARG A 129 3.31 19.85 7.24
N ALA A 130 3.83 20.56 6.23
CA ALA A 130 3.24 20.60 4.91
C ALA A 130 3.18 19.19 4.27
N VAL A 131 4.27 18.42 4.36
CA VAL A 131 4.32 17.00 3.94
C VAL A 131 3.27 16.19 4.68
N SER A 132 3.21 16.33 5.99
CA SER A 132 2.28 15.57 6.83
C SER A 132 0.81 15.89 6.49
N ILE A 133 0.45 17.16 6.27
CA ILE A 133 -0.90 17.56 5.83
C ILE A 133 -1.21 16.96 4.46
N ALA A 134 -0.30 17.09 3.49
CA ALA A 134 -0.49 16.59 2.13
C ALA A 134 -0.69 15.07 2.11
N VAL A 135 0.09 14.33 2.89
CA VAL A 135 0.00 12.87 2.98
C VAL A 135 -1.27 12.45 3.70
N ALA A 136 -1.56 13.01 4.88
CA ALA A 136 -2.73 12.63 5.66
C ALA A 136 -4.04 12.83 4.88
N THR A 137 -4.20 13.97 4.22
CA THR A 137 -5.40 14.25 3.41
C THR A 137 -5.57 13.27 2.25
N ASN A 138 -4.50 12.85 1.60
CA ASN A 138 -4.59 11.88 0.51
C ASN A 138 -4.83 10.45 1.02
N LEU A 139 -4.09 9.99 2.02
CA LEU A 139 -4.24 8.63 2.56
C LEU A 139 -5.61 8.39 3.19
N LEU A 140 -6.19 9.39 3.85
CA LEU A 140 -7.52 9.27 4.46
C LEU A 140 -8.67 9.35 3.46
N ARG A 141 -8.52 10.16 2.40
CA ARG A 141 -9.63 10.43 1.46
C ARG A 141 -9.59 9.57 0.20
N ARG A 142 -8.43 9.09 -0.22
CA ARG A 142 -8.25 8.31 -1.44
C ARG A 142 -8.17 6.82 -1.14
N GLN A 143 -9.18 6.08 -1.56
CA GLN A 143 -9.21 4.61 -1.48
C GLN A 143 -8.51 3.95 -2.68
N ASP A 144 -8.27 4.71 -3.75
CA ASP A 144 -7.69 4.26 -5.02
C ASP A 144 -6.15 4.31 -5.06
N LEU A 145 -5.49 4.64 -3.94
CA LEU A 145 -4.03 4.69 -3.87
C LEU A 145 -3.40 3.32 -4.04
N THR A 146 -2.41 3.26 -4.93
CA THR A 146 -1.60 2.06 -5.13
C THR A 146 -0.70 1.77 -3.93
N ILE A 147 -0.13 0.55 -3.86
CA ILE A 147 0.80 0.20 -2.79
C ILE A 147 2.09 1.02 -2.87
N ILE A 148 2.50 1.40 -4.08
CA ILE A 148 3.67 2.26 -4.34
C ILE A 148 3.42 3.68 -3.82
N GLU A 149 2.27 4.27 -4.16
CA GLU A 149 1.89 5.60 -3.67
C GLU A 149 1.81 5.65 -2.14
N ARG A 150 1.17 4.63 -1.53
CA ARG A 150 1.12 4.52 -0.05
C ARG A 150 2.51 4.42 0.54
N GLY A 151 3.39 3.62 -0.06
CA GLY A 151 4.76 3.45 0.42
C GLY A 151 5.58 4.75 0.36
N LYS A 152 5.48 5.51 -0.74
CA LYS A 152 6.08 6.84 -0.87
C LYS A 152 5.54 7.81 0.18
N ALA A 153 4.22 7.82 0.38
CA ALA A 153 3.55 8.65 1.36
C ALA A 153 4.01 8.35 2.79
N TYR A 154 4.02 7.07 3.21
CA TYR A 154 4.52 6.67 4.54
C TYR A 154 5.98 7.05 4.75
N LYS A 155 6.82 6.83 3.72
CA LYS A 155 8.23 7.21 3.77
C LYS A 155 8.38 8.72 3.94
N ALA A 156 7.65 9.53 3.17
CA ALA A 156 7.71 10.98 3.24
C ALA A 156 7.38 11.52 4.64
N VAL A 157 6.32 11.00 5.29
CA VAL A 157 5.97 11.37 6.66
C VAL A 157 7.08 11.00 7.64
N LEU A 158 7.56 9.75 7.60
CA LEU A 158 8.61 9.30 8.51
C LEU A 158 9.93 10.05 8.32
N ASP A 159 10.28 10.42 7.09
CA ASP A 159 11.50 11.18 6.79
C ASP A 159 11.35 12.68 7.16
N ALA A 160 10.15 13.26 7.03
CA ALA A 160 9.85 14.61 7.48
C ALA A 160 10.03 14.74 9.00
N GLU A 161 9.50 13.80 9.76
CA GLU A 161 9.62 13.77 11.21
C GLU A 161 11.07 13.58 11.70
N LYS A 162 11.85 12.72 11.04
CA LYS A 162 13.28 12.57 11.35
C LYS A 162 14.06 13.86 11.18
N ARG A 163 13.74 14.65 10.13
CA ARG A 163 14.39 15.95 9.89
C ARG A 163 14.05 16.98 10.95
N GLN A 164 12.83 16.97 11.47
CA GLN A 164 12.42 17.83 12.58
C GLN A 164 13.15 17.46 13.88
N GLY A 165 13.23 16.17 14.21
CA GLY A 165 13.94 15.68 15.40
C GLY A 165 15.41 16.05 15.43
N SER A 166 16.08 15.96 14.30
CA SER A 166 17.51 16.29 14.18
C SER A 166 17.81 17.79 14.38
N ARG A 167 16.82 18.69 14.16
CA ARG A 167 16.96 20.13 14.38
C ARG A 167 16.77 20.53 15.85
N THR A 168 16.02 19.74 16.62
CA THR A 168 15.76 20.00 18.05
C THR A 168 16.85 19.47 18.96
N ASP A 169 17.67 18.50 18.54
CA ASP A 169 18.74 17.90 19.33
C ASP A 169 19.97 18.82 19.54
N ILE A 170 20.04 19.98 18.88
CA ILE A 170 21.18 20.92 19.00
C ILE A 170 21.06 21.82 20.26
N GLY A 171 20.01 21.73 21.05
CA GLY A 171 19.74 22.74 22.09
C GLY A 171 19.28 22.36 23.47
N THR A 172 18.99 21.11 23.82
CA THR A 172 18.51 20.80 25.20
C THR A 172 18.82 19.37 25.61
N SER A 173 19.74 19.25 26.54
CA SER A 173 19.86 18.13 27.47
C SER A 173 18.65 18.16 28.42
N GLY A 174 17.85 17.09 28.46
CA GLY A 174 16.93 16.82 29.58
C GLY A 174 15.45 16.85 29.21
N GLU A 175 14.81 15.72 29.39
CA GLU A 175 13.39 15.46 29.74
C GLU A 175 12.26 15.66 28.74
N ASN A 176 12.42 16.26 27.59
CA ASN A 176 11.41 16.24 26.54
C ASN A 176 11.90 15.44 25.33
N ARG A 177 11.98 14.10 25.45
CA ARG A 177 11.92 13.22 24.28
C ARG A 177 10.55 13.44 23.64
N GLN A 178 10.48 14.40 22.71
CA GLN A 178 9.38 14.45 21.77
C GLN A 178 9.23 13.05 21.19
N LYS A 179 8.07 12.42 21.41
CA LYS A 179 7.76 11.14 20.79
C LYS A 179 7.76 11.39 19.30
N PHE A 180 8.85 11.01 18.64
CA PHE A 180 8.90 11.00 17.18
C PHE A 180 7.75 10.13 16.69
N LEU A 181 7.15 10.49 15.55
CA LEU A 181 6.20 9.63 14.87
C LEU A 181 6.93 8.33 14.51
N THR A 182 6.75 7.33 15.34
CA THR A 182 7.24 5.98 15.08
C THR A 182 6.33 5.33 14.04
N ARG A 183 6.83 4.27 13.39
CA ARG A 183 5.96 3.47 12.49
C ARG A 183 4.70 2.99 13.20
N GLU A 184 4.78 2.73 14.50
CA GLU A 184 3.66 2.32 15.34
C GLU A 184 2.56 3.41 15.38
N ILE A 185 2.92 4.66 15.65
CA ILE A 185 1.97 5.79 15.68
C ILE A 185 1.34 6.01 14.30
N VAL A 186 2.15 5.94 13.23
CA VAL A 186 1.66 6.06 11.85
C VAL A 186 0.73 4.89 11.50
N ALA A 187 1.05 3.67 11.96
CA ALA A 187 0.24 2.48 11.75
C ALA A 187 -1.12 2.59 12.44
N ASP A 188 -1.14 2.99 13.70
CA ASP A 188 -2.36 3.19 14.48
C ASP A 188 -3.26 4.27 13.85
N PHE A 189 -2.66 5.38 13.43
CA PHE A 189 -3.40 6.48 12.80
C PHE A 189 -4.09 6.07 11.49
N PHE A 190 -3.40 5.32 10.62
CA PHE A 190 -3.97 4.88 9.35
C PHE A 190 -4.73 3.54 9.45
N GLY A 191 -4.84 2.95 10.64
CA GLY A 191 -5.52 1.68 10.86
C GLY A 191 -4.86 0.51 10.14
N VAL A 192 -3.54 0.56 9.93
CA VAL A 192 -2.73 -0.47 9.27
C VAL A 192 -1.70 -1.03 10.24
N THR A 193 -1.07 -2.14 9.88
CA THR A 193 0.01 -2.71 10.69
C THR A 193 1.36 -2.09 10.33
N GLU A 194 2.32 -2.09 11.26
CA GLU A 194 3.69 -1.69 10.96
C GLU A 194 4.32 -2.54 9.84
N TYR A 195 3.93 -3.80 9.73
CA TYR A 195 4.36 -4.67 8.64
C TYR A 195 3.88 -4.15 7.30
N GLU A 196 2.62 -3.72 7.18
CA GLU A 196 2.06 -3.14 5.96
C GLU A 196 2.78 -1.85 5.57
N ILE A 197 3.10 -0.98 6.54
CA ILE A 197 3.91 0.22 6.29
C ILE A 197 5.30 -0.13 5.77
N ARG A 198 6.01 -1.04 6.45
CA ARG A 198 7.36 -1.46 6.02
C ARG A 198 7.34 -2.07 4.63
N LYS A 199 6.35 -2.92 4.35
CA LYS A 199 6.16 -3.56 3.05
C LYS A 199 5.88 -2.53 1.96
N ALA A 200 4.97 -1.58 2.19
CA ALA A 200 4.66 -0.53 1.22
C ALA A 200 5.89 0.35 0.93
N ILE A 201 6.63 0.77 1.97
CA ILE A 201 7.87 1.56 1.81
C ILE A 201 8.93 0.78 1.03
N LYS A 202 9.08 -0.52 1.32
CA LYS A 202 10.02 -1.39 0.61
C LYS A 202 9.67 -1.48 -0.87
N LEU A 203 8.40 -1.71 -1.20
CA LEU A 203 7.91 -1.78 -2.57
C LEU A 203 8.00 -0.43 -3.31
N ALA A 204 7.85 0.69 -2.61
CA ALA A 204 8.05 2.01 -3.20
C ALA A 204 9.51 2.30 -3.61
N GLY A 205 10.46 1.50 -3.13
CA GLY A 205 11.89 1.58 -3.48
C GLY A 205 12.29 0.77 -4.71
N VAL A 206 11.39 0.05 -5.37
CA VAL A 206 11.71 -0.68 -6.61
C VAL A 206 11.89 0.27 -7.79
N ILE A 207 12.59 -0.18 -8.83
CA ILE A 207 12.77 0.63 -10.06
C ILE A 207 11.43 0.92 -10.75
N PRO A 208 11.28 2.08 -11.41
CA PRO A 208 10.01 2.48 -12.03
C PRO A 208 9.38 1.44 -12.96
N PRO A 209 10.12 0.74 -13.85
CA PRO A 209 9.52 -0.29 -14.69
C PRO A 209 8.92 -1.47 -13.91
N LEU A 210 9.54 -1.82 -12.77
CA LEU A 210 9.04 -2.90 -11.91
C LEU A 210 7.80 -2.45 -11.12
N ALA A 211 7.78 -1.19 -10.68
CA ALA A 211 6.61 -0.56 -10.06
C ALA A 211 5.40 -0.57 -11.01
N ASP A 212 5.62 -0.17 -12.27
CA ASP A 212 4.57 -0.20 -13.31
C ASP A 212 3.98 -1.60 -13.53
N ILE A 213 4.84 -2.62 -13.61
CA ILE A 213 4.38 -4.02 -13.73
C ILE A 213 3.58 -4.45 -12.50
N LEU A 214 4.03 -4.07 -11.30
CA LEU A 214 3.35 -4.41 -10.05
C LEU A 214 1.94 -3.82 -9.97
N GLU A 215 1.77 -2.59 -10.46
CA GLU A 215 0.49 -1.88 -10.44
C GLU A 215 -0.45 -2.34 -11.58
N ASN A 216 0.07 -2.47 -12.79
CA ASN A 216 -0.74 -2.71 -13.98
C ASN A 216 -0.85 -4.20 -14.37
N SER A 217 0.01 -5.06 -13.86
CA SER A 217 0.07 -6.48 -14.22
C SER A 217 0.29 -7.40 -13.01
N PRO A 218 -0.57 -7.38 -11.97
CA PRO A 218 -0.36 -8.11 -10.71
C PRO A 218 -0.30 -9.63 -10.88
N ARG A 219 -0.80 -10.16 -12.01
CA ARG A 219 -0.65 -11.59 -12.35
C ARG A 219 0.78 -11.96 -12.75
N LYS A 220 1.49 -11.03 -13.42
CA LYS A 220 2.89 -11.23 -13.83
C LYS A 220 3.83 -11.04 -12.63
N LEU A 221 3.55 -10.08 -11.76
CA LEU A 221 4.34 -9.78 -10.58
C LEU A 221 3.47 -9.74 -9.32
N PRO A 222 3.25 -10.89 -8.65
CA PRO A 222 2.56 -10.92 -7.37
C PRO A 222 3.32 -10.13 -6.30
N ILE A 223 2.59 -9.42 -5.44
CA ILE A 223 3.16 -8.57 -4.37
C ILE A 223 4.20 -9.34 -3.51
N ALA A 224 3.91 -10.63 -3.20
CA ALA A 224 4.84 -11.46 -2.43
C ALA A 224 6.18 -11.74 -3.13
N CYS A 225 6.20 -11.71 -4.46
CA CYS A 225 7.43 -11.82 -5.24
C CYS A 225 8.16 -10.46 -5.31
N ALA A 226 7.41 -9.39 -5.56
CA ALA A 226 7.95 -8.02 -5.58
C ALA A 226 8.63 -7.64 -4.26
N GLU A 227 8.08 -8.08 -3.12
CA GLU A 227 8.68 -7.88 -1.80
C GLU A 227 10.06 -8.51 -1.67
N LEU A 228 10.29 -9.68 -2.26
CA LEU A 228 11.60 -10.34 -2.30
C LEU A 228 12.54 -9.69 -3.32
N ILE A 229 12.00 -9.24 -4.45
CA ILE A 229 12.78 -8.56 -5.49
C ILE A 229 13.27 -7.19 -5.01
N ALA A 230 12.52 -6.51 -4.15
CA ALA A 230 12.89 -5.22 -3.61
C ALA A 230 14.17 -5.22 -2.75
N ASP A 231 14.67 -6.39 -2.34
CA ASP A 231 15.96 -6.53 -1.65
C ASP A 231 17.17 -6.47 -2.59
N TYR A 232 16.94 -6.57 -3.90
CA TYR A 232 18.00 -6.49 -4.89
C TYR A 232 18.28 -5.04 -5.32
N ASN A 233 19.50 -4.80 -5.78
CA ASN A 233 19.87 -3.52 -6.37
C ASN A 233 19.15 -3.27 -7.72
N ALA A 234 19.16 -2.02 -8.19
CA ALA A 234 18.45 -1.61 -9.40
C ALA A 234 18.88 -2.40 -10.65
N ALA A 235 20.16 -2.71 -10.80
CA ALA A 235 20.69 -3.47 -11.94
C ALA A 235 20.13 -4.90 -11.96
N THR A 236 20.05 -5.53 -10.79
CA THR A 236 19.49 -6.88 -10.66
C THR A 236 17.96 -6.87 -10.82
N GLN A 237 17.27 -5.84 -10.35
CA GLN A 237 15.84 -5.68 -10.55
C GLN A 237 15.47 -5.60 -12.04
N GLN A 238 16.34 -5.06 -12.88
CA GLN A 238 16.13 -5.01 -14.32
C GLN A 238 15.98 -6.41 -14.96
N ALA A 239 16.72 -7.42 -14.45
CA ALA A 239 16.57 -8.79 -14.90
C ALA A 239 15.14 -9.34 -14.66
N PHE A 240 14.51 -8.96 -13.57
CA PHE A 240 13.13 -9.33 -13.26
C PHE A 240 12.12 -8.61 -14.16
N VAL A 241 12.38 -7.37 -14.57
CA VAL A 241 11.56 -6.65 -15.56
C VAL A 241 11.58 -7.41 -16.89
N GLU A 242 12.76 -7.80 -17.36
CA GLU A 242 12.90 -8.58 -18.59
C GLU A 242 12.22 -9.95 -18.48
N MET A 243 12.33 -10.62 -17.35
CA MET A 243 11.63 -11.87 -17.07
C MET A 243 10.12 -11.70 -17.15
N CYS A 244 9.55 -10.61 -16.64
CA CYS A 244 8.11 -10.31 -16.73
C CYS A 244 7.64 -10.05 -18.18
N SER A 245 8.54 -9.74 -19.10
CA SER A 245 8.23 -9.51 -20.50
C SER A 245 8.17 -10.79 -21.33
N ILE A 246 8.64 -11.92 -20.78
CA ILE A 246 8.60 -13.22 -21.46
C ILE A 246 7.14 -13.69 -21.56
N GLU A 247 6.73 -14.16 -22.75
CA GLU A 247 5.48 -14.88 -22.93
C GLU A 247 5.47 -16.12 -22.02
N ASP A 248 4.38 -16.58 -21.54
CA ASP A 248 4.29 -17.67 -20.55
C ASP A 248 5.05 -17.43 -19.22
N TYR A 249 5.35 -16.20 -18.90
CA TYR A 249 5.96 -15.88 -17.62
C TYR A 249 5.04 -16.25 -16.47
N THR A 250 5.58 -17.04 -15.54
CA THR A 250 4.94 -17.35 -14.27
C THR A 250 5.97 -17.25 -13.14
N LEU A 251 5.71 -16.42 -12.16
CA LEU A 251 6.50 -16.31 -10.96
C LEU A 251 5.57 -16.46 -9.75
N ASN A 252 5.82 -17.48 -8.96
CA ASN A 252 5.15 -17.66 -7.69
C ASN A 252 6.14 -17.52 -6.52
N LYS A 253 5.62 -17.42 -5.32
CA LYS A 253 6.44 -17.22 -4.11
C LYS A 253 7.48 -18.34 -3.93
N SER A 254 7.15 -19.59 -4.22
CA SER A 254 8.06 -20.73 -4.08
C SER A 254 9.21 -20.66 -5.08
N ALA A 255 8.92 -20.34 -6.34
CA ALA A 255 9.94 -20.14 -7.36
C ALA A 255 10.85 -18.96 -7.00
N MET A 256 10.26 -17.83 -6.54
CA MET A 256 11.02 -16.67 -6.11
C MET A 256 11.94 -16.98 -4.93
N GLN A 257 11.47 -17.73 -3.92
CA GLN A 257 12.30 -18.19 -2.81
C GLN A 257 13.47 -19.06 -3.28
N SER A 258 13.26 -19.92 -4.29
CA SER A 258 14.33 -20.72 -4.88
C SER A 258 15.37 -19.85 -5.60
N ILE A 259 14.92 -18.78 -6.28
CA ILE A 259 15.81 -17.80 -6.92
C ILE A 259 16.65 -17.08 -5.86
N VAL A 260 16.01 -16.56 -4.80
CA VAL A 260 16.70 -15.88 -3.70
C VAL A 260 17.73 -16.78 -3.02
N HIS A 261 17.43 -18.08 -2.86
CA HIS A 261 18.35 -19.04 -2.31
C HIS A 261 19.58 -19.28 -3.20
N ALA A 262 19.38 -19.36 -4.52
CA ALA A 262 20.47 -19.56 -5.49
C ALA A 262 21.26 -18.28 -5.76
N CYS A 263 20.60 -17.14 -5.73
CA CYS A 263 21.14 -15.82 -6.05
C CYS A 263 20.74 -14.84 -4.95
N PRO A 264 21.43 -14.81 -3.80
CA PRO A 264 21.03 -13.97 -2.67
C PRO A 264 21.20 -12.47 -2.98
N PRO A 265 20.30 -11.60 -2.44
CA PRO A 265 20.48 -10.16 -2.55
C PRO A 265 21.75 -9.69 -1.82
N PRO A 266 22.27 -8.48 -2.08
CA PRO A 266 21.64 -7.40 -2.86
C PRO A 266 21.92 -7.44 -4.37
N SER A 267 22.82 -8.25 -4.86
CA SER A 267 23.17 -8.27 -6.28
C SER A 267 23.39 -9.69 -6.79
N ALA A 268 22.92 -9.94 -8.00
CA ALA A 268 23.14 -11.19 -8.70
C ALA A 268 23.32 -10.93 -10.19
N ASN A 269 24.02 -11.85 -10.87
CA ASN A 269 24.19 -11.78 -12.30
C ASN A 269 22.85 -12.13 -13.00
N HIS A 270 22.55 -11.41 -14.07
CA HIS A 270 21.36 -11.62 -14.89
C HIS A 270 21.22 -13.09 -15.36
N GLN A 271 22.32 -13.68 -15.85
CA GLN A 271 22.33 -15.08 -16.32
C GLN A 271 21.99 -16.08 -15.21
N ASP A 272 22.51 -15.84 -14.00
CA ASP A 272 22.31 -16.71 -12.84
C ASP A 272 20.83 -16.66 -12.38
N ILE A 273 20.22 -15.49 -12.38
CA ILE A 273 18.80 -15.32 -12.06
C ILE A 273 17.92 -16.09 -13.06
N PHE A 274 18.20 -15.97 -14.36
CA PHE A 274 17.46 -16.71 -15.38
C PHE A 274 17.68 -18.21 -15.30
N ALA A 275 18.90 -18.66 -14.96
CA ALA A 275 19.20 -20.07 -14.74
C ALA A 275 18.44 -20.61 -13.52
N ALA A 276 18.44 -19.89 -12.39
CA ALA A 276 17.71 -20.26 -11.19
C ALA A 276 16.19 -20.30 -11.43
N TRP A 277 15.66 -19.34 -12.19
CA TRP A 277 14.24 -19.34 -12.57
C TRP A 277 13.85 -20.55 -13.43
N ARG A 278 14.65 -20.88 -14.46
CA ARG A 278 14.43 -22.06 -15.30
C ARG A 278 14.42 -23.35 -14.48
N GLN A 279 15.36 -23.48 -13.55
CA GLN A 279 15.40 -24.62 -12.62
C GLN A 279 14.17 -24.69 -11.72
N ALA A 280 13.75 -23.56 -11.15
CA ALA A 280 12.55 -23.52 -10.30
C ALA A 280 11.29 -23.92 -11.10
N ARG A 281 11.16 -23.45 -12.34
CA ARG A 281 10.07 -23.82 -13.25
C ARG A 281 10.09 -25.31 -13.63
N ALA A 282 11.26 -25.86 -13.93
CA ALA A 282 11.41 -27.30 -14.25
C ALA A 282 11.00 -28.16 -13.04
N ARG A 283 11.42 -27.81 -11.82
CA ARG A 283 11.01 -28.52 -10.59
C ARG A 283 9.50 -28.44 -10.35
N GLU A 284 8.88 -27.31 -10.62
CA GLU A 284 7.44 -27.15 -10.49
C GLU A 284 6.67 -28.01 -11.50
N THR A 285 7.12 -28.06 -12.75
CA THR A 285 6.55 -28.94 -13.79
C THR A 285 6.67 -30.41 -13.42
N GLN A 286 7.82 -30.82 -12.90
CA GLN A 286 8.01 -32.20 -12.41
C GLN A 286 7.09 -32.52 -11.22
N ARG A 287 6.89 -31.56 -10.29
CA ARG A 287 5.96 -31.75 -9.16
C ARG A 287 4.51 -31.86 -9.61
N ARG A 288 4.10 -31.13 -10.64
CA ARG A 288 2.75 -31.23 -11.23
C ARG A 288 2.54 -32.52 -12.00
N ALA A 289 3.60 -33.05 -12.62
CA ALA A 289 3.60 -34.35 -13.30
C ALA A 289 3.74 -35.55 -12.33
N ALA A 290 4.09 -35.30 -11.07
CA ALA A 290 4.16 -36.36 -10.08
C ALA A 290 2.78 -36.99 -9.82
N PRO A 291 2.69 -38.32 -9.63
CA PRO A 291 1.43 -38.98 -9.37
C PRO A 291 0.72 -38.32 -8.17
N PRO A 292 -0.61 -38.28 -8.18
CA PRO A 292 -1.38 -37.62 -7.13
C PRO A 292 -1.00 -38.19 -5.76
N LYS A 293 -0.89 -37.27 -4.79
CA LYS A 293 -0.64 -37.69 -3.39
C LYS A 293 -1.65 -38.76 -2.97
N LYS A 294 -1.19 -39.76 -2.23
CA LYS A 294 -2.07 -40.76 -1.64
C LYS A 294 -3.30 -40.13 -1.02
N ILE A 295 -4.48 -40.57 -1.42
CA ILE A 295 -5.72 -40.19 -0.76
C ILE A 295 -5.72 -40.91 0.57
N SER A 296 -5.78 -40.18 1.68
CA SER A 296 -5.89 -40.75 3.02
C SER A 296 -7.27 -40.46 3.56
N PHE A 297 -7.91 -41.50 4.08
CA PHE A 297 -9.19 -41.39 4.74
C PHE A 297 -9.02 -41.50 6.27
N ASP A 298 -9.86 -40.76 7.01
CA ASP A 298 -9.88 -40.89 8.47
C ASP A 298 -10.38 -42.28 8.86
N ARG A 299 -9.48 -43.13 9.37
CA ARG A 299 -9.75 -44.50 9.75
C ARG A 299 -10.95 -44.63 10.71
N ARG A 300 -11.19 -43.62 11.57
CA ARG A 300 -12.32 -43.64 12.52
C ARG A 300 -13.68 -43.70 11.84
N LYS A 301 -13.83 -43.08 10.69
CA LYS A 301 -15.07 -43.07 9.90
C LYS A 301 -15.37 -44.43 9.28
N PHE A 302 -14.36 -45.24 9.07
CA PHE A 302 -14.45 -46.56 8.47
C PHE A 302 -14.39 -47.69 9.47
N ALA A 303 -14.13 -47.42 10.76
CA ALA A 303 -14.00 -48.41 11.82
C ALA A 303 -15.13 -49.48 11.83
N PRO A 304 -16.43 -49.14 11.67
CA PRO A 304 -17.51 -50.14 11.69
C PRO A 304 -17.46 -51.13 10.51
N TYR A 305 -16.78 -50.75 9.42
CA TYR A 305 -16.68 -51.55 8.20
C TYR A 305 -15.37 -52.33 8.15
N LEU A 306 -14.31 -51.81 8.79
CA LEU A 306 -12.97 -52.39 8.81
C LEU A 306 -12.89 -53.72 9.59
N GLU A 307 -13.78 -53.94 10.55
CA GLU A 307 -13.87 -55.21 11.28
C GLU A 307 -14.33 -56.38 10.43
N LYS A 308 -14.97 -56.08 9.27
CA LYS A 308 -15.48 -57.08 8.33
C LYS A 308 -14.56 -57.32 7.13
N LEU A 309 -13.52 -56.49 6.97
CA LEU A 309 -12.61 -56.52 5.82
C LEU A 309 -11.22 -56.89 6.35
N GLY A 310 -10.66 -57.97 5.81
CA GLY A 310 -9.46 -58.60 6.37
C GLY A 310 -8.14 -57.88 6.15
N SER A 311 -8.02 -57.00 5.14
CA SER A 311 -6.76 -56.30 4.84
C SER A 311 -6.96 -54.95 4.16
N ASP A 312 -5.98 -54.04 4.28
CA ASP A 312 -5.98 -52.72 3.63
C ASP A 312 -6.04 -52.85 2.08
N LYS A 313 -5.55 -53.93 1.51
CA LYS A 313 -5.63 -54.21 0.07
C LYS A 313 -7.05 -54.55 -0.39
N GLU A 314 -7.80 -55.31 0.38
CA GLU A 314 -9.20 -55.63 0.09
C GLU A 314 -10.07 -54.37 0.14
N ILE A 315 -9.77 -53.44 1.05
CA ILE A 315 -10.46 -52.17 1.12
C ILE A 315 -10.18 -51.30 -0.13
N GLU A 316 -8.93 -51.26 -0.58
CA GLU A 316 -8.52 -50.53 -1.79
C GLU A 316 -9.19 -51.14 -3.03
N GLU A 317 -9.23 -52.43 -3.18
CA GLU A 317 -9.88 -53.13 -4.29
C GLU A 317 -11.39 -52.89 -4.32
N LEU A 318 -12.08 -53.01 -3.19
CA LEU A 318 -13.51 -52.71 -3.09
C LEU A 318 -13.82 -51.27 -3.38
N PHE A 319 -12.98 -50.35 -2.91
CA PHE A 319 -13.16 -48.93 -3.21
C PHE A 319 -12.94 -48.61 -4.69
N LEU A 320 -11.95 -49.23 -5.31
CA LEU A 320 -11.71 -49.06 -6.76
C LEU A 320 -12.86 -49.69 -7.56
N GLU A 321 -13.41 -50.82 -7.15
CA GLU A 321 -14.56 -51.41 -7.80
C GLU A 321 -15.82 -50.55 -7.67
N PHE A 322 -16.07 -50.00 -6.48
CA PHE A 322 -17.13 -49.01 -6.27
C PHE A 322 -16.98 -47.78 -7.18
N LEU A 323 -15.79 -47.23 -7.26
CA LEU A 323 -15.54 -46.07 -8.13
C LEU A 323 -15.74 -46.38 -9.61
N ARG A 324 -15.34 -47.60 -10.06
CA ARG A 324 -15.59 -48.04 -11.46
C ARG A 324 -17.08 -48.15 -11.78
N GLN A 325 -17.90 -48.58 -10.81
CA GLN A 325 -19.36 -48.71 -10.98
C GLN A 325 -20.05 -47.32 -10.98
N GLN A 326 -19.45 -46.30 -10.37
CA GLN A 326 -20.04 -44.94 -10.30
C GLN A 326 -19.63 -44.03 -11.47
N VAL A 327 -18.53 -44.36 -12.16
CA VAL A 327 -17.96 -43.51 -13.23
C VAL A 327 -18.32 -44.06 -14.63
N ASN A 328 -18.82 -45.30 -14.75
CA ASN A 328 -19.44 -45.84 -15.97
C ASN A 328 -20.97 -45.63 -15.91
#